data_246159534e7227d4611f5b39a485324e
#
_entry.id   246159534e7227d4611f5b39a485324e
#
_cell.length_a   1.000
_cell.length_b   1.000
_cell.length_c   1.000
_cell.angle_alpha   90.00
_cell.angle_beta   90.00
_cell.angle_gamma   90.00
#
_symmetry.space_group_name_H-M   'P 1'
#
loop_
_entity.id
_entity.type
_entity.pdbx_description
1 polymer ?
#
loop_
_entity_poly.entity_id
_entity_poly.type
_entity_poly.pdbx_seq_one_letter_code
_entity_poly.pdbx_strand_id
1 'polypeptide(L)'
;ERAASTAIHYLLQAGEWSCWHRIRSDEAWHHHGGGSLLLYEISPTGRAGLTRLGLDLAAGERPQHVVPAGSWFAATPAPGSPWSLLSCTVAPGFDFADFELARAGQLPGERQVIELICPHWRRFLAGSPELSEPG
;
A
#
# COMPACT_ATOMS: atom_id res chain seq x y z
N GLU A 1 7.20 -16.07 19.56
CA GLU A 1 8.38 -16.19 18.69
C GLU A 1 8.05 -15.68 17.28
N ARG A 2 8.97 -14.93 16.68
CA ARG A 2 8.72 -14.26 15.40
C ARG A 2 9.75 -14.73 14.38
N ALA A 3 9.29 -14.95 13.13
CA ALA A 3 10.20 -15.25 12.03
C ALA A 3 11.14 -14.07 11.78
N ALA A 4 12.35 -14.36 11.30
CA ALA A 4 13.29 -13.31 10.94
C ALA A 4 12.74 -12.45 9.78
N SER A 5 12.06 -13.09 8.82
CA SER A 5 11.36 -12.40 7.75
C SER A 5 10.23 -13.26 7.21
N THR A 6 9.26 -12.62 6.58
CA THR A 6 8.18 -13.29 5.86
C THR A 6 8.03 -12.68 4.48
N ALA A 7 7.55 -13.48 3.53
CA ALA A 7 7.35 -13.03 2.16
C ALA A 7 6.06 -13.62 1.61
N ILE A 8 5.33 -12.82 0.84
CA ILE A 8 4.13 -13.27 0.13
C ILE A 8 4.18 -12.79 -1.31
N HIS A 9 3.52 -13.52 -2.19
CA HIS A 9 3.12 -12.98 -3.48
C HIS A 9 1.77 -12.31 -3.32
N TYR A 10 1.56 -11.20 -4.03
CA TYR A 10 0.33 -10.43 -3.94
C TYR A 10 -0.09 -10.03 -5.34
N LEU A 11 -1.30 -10.43 -5.72
CA LEU A 11 -1.87 -10.12 -7.02
C LEU A 11 -3.07 -9.21 -6.82
N LEU A 12 -3.04 -8.04 -7.47
CA LEU A 12 -4.17 -7.12 -7.50
C LEU A 12 -4.63 -6.97 -8.93
N GLN A 13 -5.93 -7.14 -9.15
CA GLN A 13 -6.56 -6.91 -10.46
C GLN A 13 -7.12 -5.50 -10.54
N ALA A 14 -7.40 -5.05 -11.76
CA ALA A 14 -8.01 -3.74 -11.97
C ALA A 14 -9.28 -3.62 -11.12
N GLY A 15 -9.42 -2.50 -10.41
CA GLY A 15 -10.55 -2.25 -9.53
C GLY A 15 -10.40 -2.82 -8.13
N GLU A 16 -9.39 -3.64 -7.88
CA GLU A 16 -9.06 -4.12 -6.53
C GLU A 16 -8.08 -3.17 -5.87
N TRP A 17 -8.03 -3.21 -4.56
CA TRP A 17 -7.11 -2.38 -3.77
C TRP A 17 -6.75 -3.07 -2.47
N SER A 18 -5.63 -2.62 -1.89
CA SER A 18 -5.26 -2.94 -0.52
C SER A 18 -5.66 -1.75 0.34
N CYS A 19 -6.47 -1.98 1.38
CA CYS A 19 -6.94 -0.91 2.26
C CYS A 19 -5.79 -0.28 3.04
N TRP A 20 -5.99 0.96 3.49
CA TRP A 20 -5.04 1.61 4.38
C TRP A 20 -4.78 0.74 5.60
N HIS A 21 -3.51 0.40 5.80
CA HIS A 21 -3.09 -0.40 6.95
C HIS A 21 -1.67 -0.02 7.34
N ARG A 22 -1.25 -0.47 8.50
CA ARG A 22 0.13 -0.32 8.96
C ARG A 22 0.55 -1.54 9.76
N ILE A 23 1.86 -1.74 9.80
CA ILE A 23 2.49 -2.79 10.60
C ILE A 23 3.68 -2.20 11.35
N ARG A 24 4.30 -2.97 12.22
CA ARG A 24 5.41 -2.51 13.08
C ARG A 24 6.78 -2.77 12.49
N SER A 25 6.85 -3.38 11.31
CA SER A 25 8.11 -3.64 10.60
C SER A 25 8.12 -2.90 9.29
N ASP A 26 9.31 -2.69 8.73
CA ASP A 26 9.41 -2.20 7.36
C ASP A 26 8.88 -3.26 6.41
N GLU A 27 8.17 -2.84 5.39
CA GLU A 27 7.64 -3.74 4.36
C GLU A 27 8.17 -3.32 3.00
N ALA A 28 8.88 -4.23 2.34
CA ALA A 28 9.37 -3.99 1.00
C ALA A 28 8.41 -4.58 -0.03
N TRP A 29 8.08 -3.76 -1.02
CA TRP A 29 7.22 -4.12 -2.15
C TRP A 29 8.08 -4.28 -3.38
N HIS A 30 7.93 -5.40 -4.09
CA HIS A 30 8.72 -5.73 -5.28
C HIS A 30 7.78 -6.02 -6.44
N HIS A 31 7.92 -5.28 -7.55
CA HIS A 31 7.08 -5.47 -8.73
C HIS A 31 7.66 -6.59 -9.59
N HIS A 32 6.81 -7.56 -9.96
CA HIS A 32 7.24 -8.72 -10.75
C HIS A 32 6.63 -8.75 -12.13
N GLY A 33 5.43 -8.24 -12.33
CA GLY A 33 4.78 -8.33 -13.62
C GLY A 33 3.45 -7.59 -13.68
N GLY A 34 2.89 -7.56 -14.85
CA GLY A 34 1.65 -6.84 -15.12
C GLY A 34 1.89 -5.35 -15.24
N GLY A 35 0.82 -4.58 -15.09
CA GLY A 35 0.90 -3.12 -15.14
C GLY A 35 1.39 -2.52 -13.84
N SER A 36 1.58 -1.20 -13.84
CA SER A 36 2.09 -0.51 -12.66
C SER A 36 1.06 -0.47 -11.54
N LEU A 37 1.57 -0.38 -10.32
CA LEU A 37 0.78 -0.28 -9.10
C LEU A 37 1.00 1.08 -8.48
N LEU A 38 -0.08 1.71 -8.02
CA LEU A 38 0.02 2.93 -7.21
C LEU A 38 0.09 2.53 -5.74
N LEU A 39 1.17 2.90 -5.07
CA LEU A 39 1.38 2.64 -3.65
C LEU A 39 1.40 3.98 -2.93
N TYR A 40 0.38 4.20 -2.11
CA TYR A 40 0.22 5.42 -1.31
C TYR A 40 0.69 5.17 0.10
N GLU A 41 1.35 6.16 0.69
CA GLU A 41 1.76 6.06 2.09
C GLU A 41 1.63 7.38 2.82
N ILE A 42 1.39 7.30 4.13
CA ILE A 42 1.33 8.45 5.03
C ILE A 42 2.16 8.13 6.25
N SER A 43 3.21 8.94 6.49
CA SER A 43 4.05 8.76 7.67
C SER A 43 3.28 9.08 8.96
N PRO A 44 3.77 8.64 10.12
CA PRO A 44 3.14 8.99 11.40
C PRO A 44 3.02 10.48 11.63
N THR A 45 3.85 11.30 10.97
CA THR A 45 3.81 12.77 11.08
C THR A 45 2.94 13.42 10.00
N GLY A 46 2.23 12.62 9.18
CA GLY A 46 1.30 13.14 8.18
C GLY A 46 1.91 13.46 6.83
N ARG A 47 3.14 13.03 6.56
CA ARG A 47 3.77 13.21 5.25
C ARG A 47 3.25 12.15 4.30
N ALA A 48 2.60 12.59 3.23
CA ALA A 48 2.04 11.68 2.24
C ALA A 48 2.98 11.49 1.04
N GLY A 49 2.98 10.30 0.48
CA GLY A 49 3.78 9.96 -0.69
C GLY A 49 3.06 9.00 -1.61
N LEU A 50 3.46 9.03 -2.87
CA LEU A 50 2.99 8.11 -3.90
C LEU A 50 4.18 7.52 -4.61
N THR A 51 4.24 6.19 -4.67
CA THR A 51 5.22 5.47 -5.47
C THR A 51 4.49 4.70 -6.54
N ARG A 52 4.92 4.84 -7.79
CA ARG A 52 4.43 4.02 -8.90
C ARG A 52 5.38 2.84 -9.06
N LEU A 53 4.93 1.67 -8.64
CA LEU A 53 5.72 0.44 -8.78
C LEU A 53 5.56 -0.12 -10.17
N GLY A 54 6.67 -0.43 -10.80
CA GLY A 54 6.69 -0.97 -12.15
C GLY A 54 8.11 -1.03 -12.67
N LEU A 55 8.26 -1.41 -13.94
CA LEU A 55 9.58 -1.64 -14.54
C LEU A 55 9.98 -0.55 -15.53
N ASP A 56 9.12 0.42 -15.80
CA ASP A 56 9.42 1.52 -16.69
C ASP A 56 10.12 2.64 -15.92
N LEU A 57 11.42 2.49 -15.72
CA LEU A 57 12.21 3.43 -14.94
C LEU A 57 12.24 4.82 -15.60
N ALA A 58 12.20 4.88 -16.94
CA ALA A 58 12.20 6.15 -17.66
C ALA A 58 10.92 6.95 -17.39
N ALA A 59 9.82 6.26 -17.11
CA ALA A 59 8.55 6.90 -16.77
C ALA A 59 8.43 7.22 -15.28
N GLY A 60 9.49 7.01 -14.50
CA GLY A 60 9.49 7.30 -13.07
C GLY A 60 9.00 6.13 -12.20
N GLU A 61 8.81 4.96 -12.80
CA GLU A 61 8.42 3.79 -12.02
C GLU A 61 9.61 3.21 -11.27
N ARG A 62 9.32 2.55 -10.16
CA ARG A 62 10.31 1.89 -9.32
C ARG A 62 9.99 0.41 -9.20
N PRO A 63 10.99 -0.49 -9.37
CA PRO A 63 10.75 -1.93 -9.24
C PRO A 63 10.54 -2.35 -7.78
N GLN A 64 11.01 -1.55 -6.82
CA GLN A 64 10.77 -1.82 -5.41
C GLN A 64 10.68 -0.54 -4.62
N HIS A 65 10.01 -0.63 -3.47
CA HIS A 65 9.87 0.48 -2.52
C HIS A 65 9.68 -0.09 -1.13
N VAL A 66 10.30 0.54 -0.14
CA VAL A 66 10.14 0.13 1.26
C VAL A 66 9.22 1.12 1.95
N VAL A 67 8.14 0.61 2.53
CA VAL A 67 7.26 1.38 3.41
C VAL A 67 7.82 1.25 4.82
N PRO A 68 8.22 2.36 5.45
CA PRO A 68 8.76 2.31 6.80
C PRO A 68 7.74 1.82 7.83
N ALA A 69 8.24 1.17 8.86
CA ALA A 69 7.43 0.74 10.00
C ALA A 69 6.58 1.89 10.54
N GLY A 70 5.31 1.62 10.81
CA GLY A 70 4.40 2.61 11.39
C GLY A 70 3.74 3.54 10.38
N SER A 71 4.16 3.56 9.13
CA SER A 71 3.48 4.33 8.09
C SER A 71 2.21 3.62 7.64
N TRP A 72 1.16 4.41 7.38
CA TRP A 72 -0.05 3.88 6.76
C TRP A 72 0.18 3.76 5.26
N PHE A 73 -0.30 2.68 4.65
CA PHE A 73 -0.17 2.51 3.20
C PHE A 73 -1.36 1.78 2.60
N ALA A 74 -1.60 2.04 1.33
CA ALA A 74 -2.67 1.47 0.53
C ALA A 74 -2.20 1.36 -0.91
N ALA A 75 -2.77 0.44 -1.67
CA ALA A 75 -2.32 0.18 -3.03
C ALA A 75 -3.49 -0.19 -3.94
N THR A 76 -3.34 0.17 -5.22
CA THR A 76 -4.27 -0.23 -6.27
C THR A 76 -3.53 -0.22 -7.61
N PRO A 77 -3.90 -1.09 -8.56
CA PRO A 77 -3.32 -0.99 -9.91
C PRO A 77 -3.58 0.39 -10.51
N ALA A 78 -2.60 0.91 -11.23
CA ALA A 78 -2.74 2.18 -11.91
C ALA A 78 -3.83 2.10 -13.00
N PRO A 79 -4.48 3.22 -13.35
CA PRO A 79 -5.44 3.23 -14.43
C PRO A 79 -4.86 2.61 -15.70
N GLY A 80 -5.60 1.71 -16.32
CA GLY A 80 -5.16 0.99 -17.51
C GLY A 80 -4.36 -0.27 -17.24
N SER A 81 -3.97 -0.53 -15.99
CA SER A 81 -3.30 -1.78 -15.62
C SER A 81 -4.33 -2.86 -15.36
N PRO A 82 -4.33 -3.97 -16.11
CA PRO A 82 -5.31 -5.02 -15.88
C PRO A 82 -5.05 -5.80 -14.60
N TRP A 83 -3.79 -5.91 -14.20
CA TRP A 83 -3.36 -6.55 -12.96
C TRP A 83 -1.93 -6.15 -12.65
N SER A 84 -1.54 -6.30 -11.38
CA SER A 84 -0.15 -6.11 -10.92
C SER A 84 0.22 -7.27 -10.02
N LEU A 85 1.37 -7.89 -10.26
CA LEU A 85 1.90 -8.96 -9.42
C LEU A 85 3.11 -8.46 -8.66
N LEU A 86 3.08 -8.64 -7.35
CA LEU A 86 4.09 -8.14 -6.44
C LEU A 86 4.52 -9.22 -5.47
N SER A 87 5.66 -8.99 -4.82
CA SER A 87 5.99 -9.66 -3.56
C SER A 87 6.07 -8.60 -2.48
N CYS A 88 5.67 -8.97 -1.28
CA CYS A 88 5.85 -8.14 -0.10
C CYS A 88 6.71 -8.92 0.89
N THR A 89 7.80 -8.30 1.35
CA THR A 89 8.70 -8.91 2.33
C THR A 89 8.74 -8.04 3.58
N VAL A 90 8.69 -8.67 4.73
CA VAL A 90 8.61 -8.01 6.03
C VAL A 90 9.68 -8.56 6.95
N ALA A 91 10.45 -7.70 7.60
CA ALA A 91 11.49 -8.08 8.54
C ALA A 91 11.56 -7.06 9.69
N PRO A 92 11.47 -7.45 10.94
CA PRO A 92 11.11 -8.80 11.42
C PRO A 92 9.79 -9.29 10.87
N GLY A 93 9.61 -10.61 10.80
CA GLY A 93 8.50 -11.24 10.12
C GLY A 93 7.13 -10.73 10.54
N PHE A 94 6.17 -10.82 9.62
CA PHE A 94 4.80 -10.36 9.83
C PHE A 94 4.10 -11.17 10.91
N ASP A 95 3.30 -10.46 11.73
CA ASP A 95 2.43 -11.04 12.74
C ASP A 95 1.13 -10.23 12.73
N PHE A 96 -0.01 -10.89 12.65
CA PHE A 96 -1.30 -10.20 12.66
C PHE A 96 -1.52 -9.35 13.91
N ALA A 97 -0.84 -9.65 15.02
CA ALA A 97 -0.90 -8.81 16.21
C ALA A 97 -0.42 -7.39 15.97
N ASP A 98 0.43 -7.18 14.94
CA ASP A 98 0.96 -5.87 14.59
C ASP A 98 0.16 -5.17 13.50
N PHE A 99 -0.82 -5.84 12.91
CA PHE A 99 -1.59 -5.34 11.77
C PHE A 99 -2.75 -4.47 12.24
N GLU A 100 -2.87 -3.28 11.66
CA GLU A 100 -3.98 -2.37 11.90
C GLU A 100 -4.56 -1.89 10.58
N LEU A 101 -5.89 -1.95 10.47
CA LEU A 101 -6.63 -1.32 9.38
C LEU A 101 -7.04 0.09 9.82
N ALA A 102 -6.89 1.05 8.91
CA ALA A 102 -7.28 2.43 9.19
C ALA A 102 -8.79 2.60 9.09
N ARG A 103 -9.37 3.28 10.07
CA ARG A 103 -10.76 3.72 10.08
C ARG A 103 -10.82 5.22 9.83
N ALA A 104 -12.02 5.73 9.56
CA ALA A 104 -12.21 7.16 9.38
C ALA A 104 -11.64 7.93 10.57
N GLY A 105 -10.88 8.97 10.30
CA GLY A 105 -10.28 9.82 11.32
C GLY A 105 -8.93 9.37 11.86
N GLN A 106 -8.43 8.19 11.47
CA GLN A 106 -7.15 7.69 11.96
C GLN A 106 -5.94 8.14 11.15
N LEU A 107 -6.13 8.49 9.87
CA LEU A 107 -4.99 8.86 9.02
C LEU A 107 -4.51 10.28 9.35
N PRO A 108 -3.23 10.48 9.66
CA PRO A 108 -2.72 11.82 9.94
C PRO A 108 -2.73 12.69 8.69
N GLY A 109 -3.16 13.94 8.82
CA GLY A 109 -3.15 14.92 7.73
C GLY A 109 -4.11 14.61 6.58
N GLU A 110 -5.14 13.84 6.83
CA GLU A 110 -6.05 13.31 5.81
C GLU A 110 -6.54 14.32 4.80
N ARG A 111 -6.99 15.46 5.25
CA ARG A 111 -7.67 16.42 4.37
C ARG A 111 -6.74 17.31 3.60
N GLN A 112 -5.57 17.59 4.12
CA GLN A 112 -4.71 18.62 3.55
C GLN A 112 -3.67 18.09 2.59
N VAL A 113 -3.21 16.89 2.80
CA VAL A 113 -2.06 16.35 2.07
C VAL A 113 -2.46 15.17 1.20
N ILE A 114 -3.26 14.27 1.75
CA ILE A 114 -3.55 13.02 1.04
C ILE A 114 -4.45 13.24 -0.18
N GLU A 115 -5.34 14.24 -0.14
CA GLU A 115 -6.23 14.53 -1.28
C GLU A 115 -5.45 14.97 -2.52
N LEU A 116 -4.25 15.48 -2.34
CA LEU A 116 -3.41 15.91 -3.47
C LEU A 116 -2.87 14.71 -4.25
N ILE A 117 -2.60 13.60 -3.58
CA ILE A 117 -2.00 12.44 -4.22
C ILE A 117 -2.99 11.29 -4.41
N CYS A 118 -4.04 11.24 -3.62
CA CYS A 118 -5.02 10.17 -3.67
C CYS A 118 -6.42 10.73 -3.46
N PRO A 119 -7.07 11.27 -4.54
CA PRO A 119 -8.41 11.84 -4.41
C PRO A 119 -9.46 10.87 -3.87
N HIS A 120 -9.23 9.59 -4.01
CA HIS A 120 -10.16 8.55 -3.59
C HIS A 120 -9.73 7.86 -2.29
N TRP A 121 -8.93 8.51 -1.47
CA TRP A 121 -8.33 7.90 -0.28
C TRP A 121 -9.37 7.31 0.69
N ARG A 122 -10.56 7.90 0.75
CA ARG A 122 -11.61 7.38 1.64
C ARG A 122 -12.09 6.00 1.24
N ARG A 123 -11.97 5.63 -0.04
CA ARG A 123 -12.37 4.31 -0.52
C ARG A 123 -11.55 3.19 0.10
N PHE A 124 -10.33 3.50 0.51
CA PHE A 124 -9.40 2.50 1.04
C PHE A 124 -9.44 2.40 2.56
N LEU A 125 -10.39 3.10 3.22
CA LEU A 125 -10.59 2.97 4.66
C LEU A 125 -11.40 1.72 4.97
N ALA A 126 -11.09 1.06 6.08
CA ALA A 126 -11.83 -0.09 6.54
C ALA A 126 -13.28 0.31 6.85
N GLY A 127 -14.23 -0.51 6.42
CA GLY A 127 -15.65 -0.26 6.66
C GLY A 127 -16.29 0.78 5.78
N SER A 128 -15.58 1.26 4.74
CA SER A 128 -16.17 2.20 3.79
C SER A 128 -17.28 1.51 2.99
N PRO A 129 -18.48 2.15 2.88
CA PRO A 129 -19.58 1.54 2.14
C PRO A 129 -19.36 1.46 0.63
N GLU A 130 -18.35 2.14 0.11
CA GLU A 130 -18.02 2.11 -1.31
C GLU A 130 -17.22 0.88 -1.71
N LEU A 131 -16.86 0.05 -0.72
CA LEU A 131 -15.90 -1.02 -0.91
C LEU A 131 -16.51 -2.39 -0.81
N SER A 132 -16.27 -3.20 -1.84
CA SER A 132 -16.16 -4.63 -1.65
C SER A 132 -14.67 -4.90 -1.48
N GLU A 133 -14.25 -5.17 -0.29
CA GLU A 133 -12.84 -5.38 0.01
C GLU A 133 -12.32 -6.62 -0.71
N PRO A 134 -11.20 -6.52 -1.43
CA PRO A 134 -10.58 -7.71 -1.98
C PRO A 134 -9.94 -8.47 -0.82
N GLY A 135 -10.48 -9.55 -0.48
CA GLY A 135 -10.00 -10.54 0.45
C GLY A 135 -8.91 -10.26 1.44
#